data_5080b912b93b4702645d97272a81d0f2
#
_entry.id   5080b912b93b4702645d97272a81d0f2
#
_cell.length_a   1.000
_cell.length_b   1.000
_cell.length_c   1.000
_cell.angle_alpha   90.00
_cell.angle_beta   90.00
_cell.angle_gamma   90.00
#
_symmetry.space_group_name_H-M   'P 1'
#
loop_
_entity.id
_entity.type
_entity.pdbx_description
1 polymer ?
#
loop_
_entity_poly.entity_id
_entity_poly.type
_entity_poly.pdbx_seq_one_letter_code
_entity_poly.pdbx_strand_id
1 'polypeptide(L)'
;RDSLMPEVPNVYGRGAWAIVTVVVMAPLFEEVIFRGVLLESTRVRYGVVAAWLLSSAIFGIVHVHPTVVVNAFVMGLVLAFIYLRTDSLWSAIILHAINNGIAYLALIAGHGNSMLIDMVGSRTLYVLFYIAALAVFAVSGYMMLVSLRRLKAEEKNRGAA
;
A
#
# COMPACT_ATOMS: atom_id res chain seq x y z
N ARG A 1 -7.86 14.12 27.84
CA ARG A 1 -7.98 13.17 26.70
C ARG A 1 -6.59 13.05 26.12
N ASP A 2 -5.75 12.33 26.85
CA ASP A 2 -4.38 12.04 26.45
C ASP A 2 -4.45 11.20 25.19
N SER A 3 -3.86 11.69 24.12
CA SER A 3 -3.84 11.04 22.82
C SER A 3 -3.15 9.70 22.96
N LEU A 4 -3.88 8.62 22.73
CA LEU A 4 -3.34 7.27 22.59
C LEU A 4 -2.47 7.13 21.32
N MET A 5 -2.23 8.23 20.61
CA MET A 5 -1.29 8.29 19.50
C MET A 5 0.05 8.77 20.06
N PRO A 6 1.10 7.94 20.00
CA PRO A 6 2.42 8.44 20.28
C PRO A 6 2.68 9.62 19.35
N GLU A 7 3.12 10.75 19.89
CA GLU A 7 3.68 11.81 19.08
C GLU A 7 4.69 11.15 18.14
N VAL A 8 4.43 11.22 16.84
CA VAL A 8 5.40 10.73 15.85
C VAL A 8 6.66 11.53 16.14
N PRO A 9 7.70 10.90 16.69
CA PRO A 9 8.92 11.62 16.99
C PRO A 9 9.34 12.35 15.73
N ASN A 10 9.88 13.54 15.87
CA ASN A 10 10.44 14.36 14.79
C ASN A 10 11.71 13.68 14.17
N VAL A 11 11.70 12.35 14.10
CA VAL A 11 12.81 11.49 13.67
C VAL A 11 13.22 11.79 12.23
N TYR A 12 12.29 12.27 11.42
CA TYR A 12 12.59 12.57 10.01
C TYR A 12 12.75 14.06 9.72
N GLY A 13 12.60 14.96 10.72
CA GLY A 13 12.73 16.40 10.49
C GLY A 13 11.73 16.95 9.45
N ARG A 14 11.47 18.25 9.49
CA ARG A 14 10.71 18.96 8.45
C ARG A 14 11.71 19.55 7.46
N GLY A 15 12.22 18.75 6.53
CA GLY A 15 13.23 19.25 5.61
C GLY A 15 13.36 18.41 4.34
N ALA A 16 14.18 18.89 3.42
CA ALA A 16 14.44 18.22 2.13
C ALA A 16 14.89 16.75 2.30
N TRP A 17 15.68 16.46 3.33
CA TRP A 17 16.12 15.09 3.64
C TRP A 17 15.00 14.15 4.02
N ALA A 18 13.97 14.63 4.73
CA ALA A 18 12.80 13.82 5.04
C ALA A 18 12.03 13.44 3.78
N ILE A 19 11.89 14.38 2.84
CA ILE A 19 11.26 14.09 1.54
C ILE A 19 12.07 13.03 0.79
N VAL A 20 13.37 13.22 0.64
CA VAL A 20 14.23 12.27 -0.07
C VAL A 20 14.14 10.88 0.58
N THR A 21 14.21 10.80 1.90
CA THR A 21 14.19 9.51 2.59
C THR A 21 12.83 8.83 2.52
N VAL A 22 11.74 9.54 2.83
CA VAL A 22 10.41 8.93 2.96
C VAL A 22 9.73 8.76 1.60
N VAL A 23 9.90 9.73 0.69
CA VAL A 23 9.17 9.73 -0.58
C VAL A 23 9.93 9.02 -1.70
N VAL A 24 11.27 9.01 -1.64
CA VAL A 24 12.08 8.43 -2.72
C VAL A 24 12.79 7.15 -2.29
N MET A 25 13.61 7.24 -1.24
CA MET A 25 14.49 6.13 -0.88
C MET A 25 13.72 4.96 -0.26
N ALA A 26 12.77 5.23 0.66
CA ALA A 26 11.99 4.16 1.27
C ALA A 26 11.19 3.37 0.22
N PRO A 27 10.35 3.98 -0.66
CA PRO A 27 9.68 3.25 -1.73
C PRO A 27 10.62 2.47 -2.64
N LEU A 28 11.77 3.04 -2.99
CA LEU A 28 12.74 2.37 -3.85
C LEU A 28 13.26 1.07 -3.21
N PHE A 29 13.75 1.13 -1.98
CA PHE A 29 14.28 -0.04 -1.30
C PHE A 29 13.19 -1.06 -0.93
N GLU A 30 12.05 -0.58 -0.45
CA GLU A 30 10.95 -1.45 -0.08
C GLU A 30 10.41 -2.22 -1.28
N GLU A 31 10.17 -1.57 -2.42
CA GLU A 31 9.66 -2.27 -3.60
C GLU A 31 10.67 -3.27 -4.16
N VAL A 32 11.96 -2.95 -4.15
CA VAL A 32 13.01 -3.90 -4.56
C VAL A 32 12.97 -5.16 -3.67
N ILE A 33 12.85 -4.98 -2.36
CA ILE A 33 12.85 -6.11 -1.41
C ILE A 33 11.52 -6.89 -1.52
N PHE A 34 10.38 -6.21 -1.47
CA PHE A 34 9.08 -6.87 -1.36
C PHE A 34 8.56 -7.39 -2.71
N ARG A 35 8.80 -6.68 -3.82
CA ARG A 35 8.31 -7.10 -5.15
C ARG A 35 9.41 -7.76 -5.95
N GLY A 36 10.60 -7.18 -5.98
CA GLY A 36 11.71 -7.75 -6.72
C GLY A 36 12.21 -9.08 -6.14
N VAL A 37 12.30 -9.21 -4.82
CA VAL A 37 12.87 -10.41 -4.20
C VAL A 37 11.80 -11.31 -3.59
N LEU A 38 11.05 -10.82 -2.60
CA LEU A 38 10.13 -11.64 -1.81
C LEU A 38 8.96 -12.17 -2.65
N LEU A 39 8.30 -11.29 -3.39
CA LEU A 39 7.15 -11.67 -4.22
C LEU A 39 7.58 -12.64 -5.31
N GLU A 40 8.66 -12.36 -6.05
CA GLU A 40 9.11 -13.24 -7.14
C GLU A 40 9.58 -14.59 -6.62
N SER A 41 10.35 -14.65 -5.53
CA SER A 41 10.75 -15.91 -4.92
C SER A 41 9.56 -16.75 -4.49
N THR A 42 8.54 -16.09 -3.91
CA THR A 42 7.31 -16.75 -3.49
C THR A 42 6.47 -17.20 -4.68
N ARG A 43 6.41 -16.40 -5.74
CA ARG A 43 5.67 -16.68 -6.95
C ARG A 43 6.17 -17.95 -7.64
N VAL A 44 7.48 -18.09 -7.79
CA VAL A 44 8.10 -19.27 -8.40
C VAL A 44 7.77 -20.54 -7.61
N ARG A 45 7.73 -20.47 -6.28
CA ARG A 45 7.57 -21.65 -5.43
C ARG A 45 6.11 -21.98 -5.12
N TYR A 46 5.25 -20.99 -4.93
CA TYR A 46 3.89 -21.15 -4.40
C TYR A 46 2.81 -20.55 -5.31
N GLY A 47 3.20 -19.95 -6.43
CA GLY A 47 2.31 -19.33 -7.42
C GLY A 47 1.85 -17.92 -7.05
N VAL A 48 1.20 -17.26 -8.03
CA VAL A 48 0.89 -15.83 -8.01
C VAL A 48 0.03 -15.39 -6.83
N VAL A 49 -0.97 -16.20 -6.44
CA VAL A 49 -1.90 -15.81 -5.34
C VAL A 49 -1.19 -15.84 -3.99
N ALA A 50 -0.37 -16.86 -3.73
CA ALA A 50 0.41 -16.95 -2.51
C ALA A 50 1.45 -15.81 -2.44
N ALA A 51 2.12 -15.52 -3.54
CA ALA A 51 3.08 -14.43 -3.64
C ALA A 51 2.42 -13.07 -3.34
N TRP A 52 1.27 -12.81 -3.96
CA TRP A 52 0.50 -11.59 -3.73
C TRP A 52 0.13 -11.39 -2.26
N LEU A 53 -0.44 -12.43 -1.62
CA LEU A 53 -0.90 -12.34 -0.23
C LEU A 53 0.26 -12.28 0.77
N LEU A 54 1.27 -13.16 0.62
CA LEU A 54 2.39 -13.25 1.58
C LEU A 54 3.27 -12.01 1.53
N SER A 55 3.63 -11.53 0.33
CA SER A 55 4.44 -10.32 0.21
C SER A 55 3.73 -9.10 0.81
N SER A 56 2.41 -8.99 0.62
CA SER A 56 1.61 -7.90 1.18
C SER A 56 1.44 -8.02 2.70
N ALA A 57 1.25 -9.24 3.22
CA ALA A 57 1.14 -9.48 4.66
C ALA A 57 2.44 -9.12 5.38
N ILE A 58 3.59 -9.56 4.86
CA ILE A 58 4.89 -9.24 5.44
C ILE A 58 5.16 -7.73 5.33
N PHE A 59 4.82 -7.10 4.19
CA PHE A 59 4.91 -5.65 4.04
C PHE A 59 4.10 -4.89 5.10
N GLY A 60 2.88 -5.34 5.41
CA GLY A 60 2.10 -4.77 6.51
C GLY A 60 2.77 -4.96 7.86
N ILE A 61 3.19 -6.18 8.20
CA ILE A 61 3.71 -6.54 9.51
C ILE A 61 5.00 -5.78 9.86
N VAL A 62 5.89 -5.53 8.91
CA VAL A 62 7.15 -4.81 9.16
C VAL A 62 6.95 -3.34 9.53
N HIS A 63 5.77 -2.78 9.31
CA HIS A 63 5.44 -1.42 9.75
C HIS A 63 5.12 -1.31 11.25
N VAL A 64 5.01 -2.43 11.98
CA VAL A 64 4.95 -2.58 13.44
C VAL A 64 3.76 -1.88 14.11
N HIS A 65 3.42 -0.65 13.74
CA HIS A 65 2.38 0.12 14.40
C HIS A 65 0.97 -0.37 13.99
N PRO A 66 0.07 -0.77 14.91
CA PRO A 66 -1.21 -1.43 14.57
C PRO A 66 -2.07 -0.67 13.56
N THR A 67 -2.14 0.65 13.68
CA THR A 67 -2.92 1.51 12.77
C THR A 67 -2.29 1.59 11.38
N VAL A 68 -0.97 1.48 11.30
CA VAL A 68 -0.22 1.52 10.04
C VAL A 68 -0.19 0.15 9.37
N VAL A 69 -0.13 -0.95 10.13
CA VAL A 69 -0.10 -2.33 9.62
C VAL A 69 -1.24 -2.61 8.65
N VAL A 70 -2.48 -2.26 9.02
CA VAL A 70 -3.66 -2.51 8.17
C VAL A 70 -3.57 -1.69 6.88
N ASN A 71 -3.23 -0.41 6.98
CA ASN A 71 -3.07 0.46 5.80
C ASN A 71 -1.92 0.00 4.89
N ALA A 72 -0.78 -0.34 5.49
CA ALA A 72 0.37 -0.87 4.76
C ALA A 72 0.05 -2.22 4.09
N PHE A 73 -0.69 -3.12 4.75
CA PHE A 73 -1.15 -4.36 4.14
C PHE A 73 -2.02 -4.11 2.90
N VAL A 74 -3.02 -3.22 3.00
CA VAL A 74 -3.89 -2.85 1.86
C VAL A 74 -3.08 -2.22 0.74
N MET A 75 -2.18 -1.28 1.06
CA MET A 75 -1.25 -0.72 0.07
C MET A 75 -0.37 -1.80 -0.52
N GLY A 76 0.11 -2.73 0.28
CA GLY A 76 0.87 -3.90 -0.13
C GLY A 76 0.16 -4.72 -1.20
N LEU A 77 -1.14 -4.99 -1.01
CA LEU A 77 -1.97 -5.70 -1.99
C LEU A 77 -2.08 -4.95 -3.32
N VAL A 78 -2.25 -3.63 -3.28
CA VAL A 78 -2.36 -2.79 -4.49
C VAL A 78 -1.02 -2.77 -5.24
N LEU A 79 0.08 -2.52 -4.55
CA LEU A 79 1.41 -2.43 -5.16
C LEU A 79 1.85 -3.77 -5.75
N ALA A 80 1.62 -4.87 -5.03
CA ALA A 80 1.91 -6.21 -5.53
C ALA A 80 1.04 -6.57 -6.74
N PHE A 81 -0.24 -6.17 -6.75
CA PHE A 81 -1.11 -6.36 -7.90
C PHE A 81 -0.64 -5.56 -9.13
N ILE A 82 -0.31 -4.29 -8.96
CA ILE A 82 0.24 -3.44 -10.05
C ILE A 82 1.50 -4.07 -10.62
N TYR A 83 2.43 -4.50 -9.76
CA TYR A 83 3.65 -5.19 -10.17
C TYR A 83 3.34 -6.46 -10.99
N LEU A 84 2.48 -7.33 -10.48
CA LEU A 84 2.09 -8.57 -11.17
C LEU A 84 1.38 -8.34 -12.51
N ARG A 85 0.71 -7.20 -12.68
CA ARG A 85 0.00 -6.86 -13.92
C ARG A 85 0.87 -6.17 -14.95
N THR A 86 1.82 -5.38 -14.51
CA THR A 86 2.67 -4.56 -15.40
C THR A 86 4.05 -5.18 -15.65
N ASP A 87 4.43 -6.15 -14.82
CA ASP A 87 5.78 -6.73 -14.77
C ASP A 87 6.86 -5.64 -14.63
N SER A 88 6.50 -4.53 -13.98
CA SER A 88 7.34 -3.34 -13.85
C SER A 88 7.47 -2.91 -12.40
N LEU A 89 8.67 -3.00 -11.87
CA LEU A 89 9.00 -2.51 -10.52
C LEU A 89 8.82 -0.99 -10.41
N TRP A 90 9.08 -0.25 -11.48
CA TRP A 90 8.88 1.19 -11.52
C TRP A 90 7.44 1.61 -11.31
N SER A 91 6.48 0.85 -11.82
CA SER A 91 5.05 1.12 -11.59
C SER A 91 4.68 1.08 -10.12
N ALA A 92 5.20 0.10 -9.38
CA ALA A 92 4.99 -0.01 -7.94
C ALA A 92 5.74 1.10 -7.18
N ILE A 93 7.01 1.36 -7.51
CA ILE A 93 7.83 2.42 -6.88
C ILE A 93 7.17 3.79 -7.02
N ILE A 94 6.73 4.15 -8.23
CA ILE A 94 6.11 5.46 -8.49
C ILE A 94 4.80 5.60 -7.70
N LEU A 95 3.94 4.58 -7.72
CA LEU A 95 2.68 4.63 -6.97
C LEU A 95 2.93 4.72 -5.46
N HIS A 96 3.89 3.97 -4.95
CA HIS A 96 4.28 4.01 -3.54
C HIS A 96 4.85 5.39 -3.17
N ALA A 97 5.73 5.95 -3.98
CA ALA A 97 6.28 7.29 -3.78
C ALA A 97 5.20 8.38 -3.78
N ILE A 98 4.21 8.29 -4.68
CA ILE A 98 3.06 9.19 -4.70
C ILE A 98 2.27 9.09 -3.39
N ASN A 99 1.97 7.86 -2.92
CA ASN A 99 1.27 7.65 -1.66
C ASN A 99 2.01 8.27 -0.47
N ASN A 100 3.32 8.02 -0.37
CA ASN A 100 4.14 8.57 0.69
C ASN A 100 4.27 10.09 0.60
N GLY A 101 4.32 10.63 -0.63
CA GLY A 101 4.33 12.06 -0.87
C GLY A 101 3.04 12.75 -0.39
N ILE A 102 1.88 12.16 -0.69
CA ILE A 102 0.58 12.66 -0.23
C ILE A 102 0.51 12.62 1.32
N ALA A 103 0.92 11.51 1.93
CA ALA A 103 0.94 11.37 3.37
C ALA A 103 1.89 12.39 4.04
N TYR A 104 3.07 12.60 3.47
CA TYR A 104 4.03 13.60 3.93
C TYR A 104 3.49 15.04 3.81
N LEU A 105 2.86 15.38 2.68
CA LEU A 105 2.22 16.69 2.49
C LEU A 105 1.10 16.93 3.50
N ALA A 106 0.26 15.92 3.76
CA ALA A 106 -0.78 16.00 4.79
C ALA A 106 -0.17 16.26 6.19
N LEU A 107 0.93 15.58 6.51
CA LEU A 107 1.64 15.75 7.77
C LEU A 107 2.18 17.18 7.93
N ILE A 108 2.86 17.73 6.94
CA ILE A 108 3.43 19.10 7.02
C ILE A 108 2.36 20.19 6.99
N ALA A 109 1.21 19.92 6.37
CA ALA A 109 0.04 20.81 6.37
C ALA A 109 -0.72 20.81 7.72
N GLY A 110 -0.25 20.03 8.71
CA GLY A 110 -0.89 19.94 10.03
C GLY A 110 -2.08 19.00 10.10
N HIS A 111 -2.35 18.23 9.02
CA HIS A 111 -3.46 17.29 8.94
C HIS A 111 -3.05 15.83 9.23
N GLY A 112 -1.82 15.59 9.63
CA GLY A 112 -1.29 14.24 9.87
C GLY A 112 -2.06 13.44 10.94
N ASN A 113 -2.69 14.12 11.89
CA ASN A 113 -3.50 13.53 12.96
C ASN A 113 -5.00 13.87 12.84
N SER A 114 -5.42 14.55 11.78
CA SER A 114 -6.83 14.91 11.56
C SER A 114 -7.60 13.71 11.07
N MET A 115 -8.73 13.42 11.70
CA MET A 115 -9.66 12.42 11.17
C MET A 115 -10.42 13.00 9.98
N LEU A 116 -10.77 12.15 9.03
CA LEU A 116 -11.53 12.56 7.85
C LEU A 116 -12.85 13.26 8.21
N ILE A 117 -13.48 12.87 9.33
CA ILE A 117 -14.71 13.51 9.83
C ILE A 117 -14.47 14.98 10.24
N ASP A 118 -13.29 15.29 10.78
CA ASP A 118 -12.93 16.66 11.18
C ASP A 118 -12.72 17.55 9.95
N MET A 119 -12.19 16.98 8.87
CA MET A 119 -11.99 17.67 7.59
C MET A 119 -13.30 17.91 6.84
N VAL A 120 -14.21 16.94 6.87
CA VAL A 120 -15.50 17.01 6.14
C VAL A 120 -16.51 17.88 6.87
N GLY A 121 -16.40 18.01 8.21
CA GLY A 121 -17.27 18.86 9.02
C GLY A 121 -18.76 18.45 9.06
N SER A 122 -19.16 17.39 8.38
CA SER A 122 -20.52 16.88 8.32
C SER A 122 -20.54 15.35 8.47
N ARG A 123 -21.26 14.88 9.52
CA ARG A 123 -21.40 13.44 9.77
C ARG A 123 -22.07 12.70 8.61
N THR A 124 -23.08 13.31 8.00
CA THR A 124 -23.78 12.70 6.85
C THR A 124 -22.87 12.55 5.64
N LEU A 125 -22.14 13.61 5.29
CA LEU A 125 -21.17 13.57 4.17
C LEU A 125 -20.05 12.58 4.45
N TYR A 126 -19.57 12.51 5.68
CA TYR A 126 -18.57 11.50 6.09
C TYR A 126 -19.07 10.07 5.86
N VAL A 127 -20.31 9.75 6.28
CA VAL A 127 -20.92 8.42 6.09
C VAL A 127 -21.10 8.10 4.61
N LEU A 128 -21.59 9.06 3.81
CA LEU A 128 -21.75 8.87 2.37
C LEU A 128 -20.41 8.65 1.68
N PHE A 129 -19.38 9.41 2.04
CA PHE A 129 -18.03 9.23 1.52
C PHE A 129 -17.46 7.85 1.88
N TYR A 130 -17.70 7.40 3.12
CA TYR A 130 -17.25 6.09 3.58
C TYR A 130 -17.93 4.94 2.84
N ILE A 131 -19.26 5.05 2.61
CA ILE A 131 -20.03 4.07 1.81
C ILE A 131 -19.51 4.02 0.36
N ALA A 132 -19.29 5.18 -0.26
CA ALA A 132 -18.75 5.27 -1.61
C ALA A 132 -17.34 4.63 -1.69
N ALA A 133 -16.48 4.94 -0.72
CA ALA A 133 -15.14 4.34 -0.63
C ALA A 133 -15.18 2.82 -0.47
N LEU A 134 -16.10 2.29 0.37
CA LEU A 134 -16.31 0.85 0.51
C LEU A 134 -16.81 0.20 -0.79
N ALA A 135 -17.72 0.84 -1.51
CA ALA A 135 -18.21 0.35 -2.79
C ALA A 135 -17.08 0.28 -3.84
N VAL A 136 -16.28 1.35 -3.95
CA VAL A 136 -15.11 1.39 -4.83
C VAL A 136 -14.10 0.30 -4.43
N PHE A 137 -13.84 0.13 -3.14
CA PHE A 137 -12.94 -0.90 -2.63
C PHE A 137 -13.45 -2.32 -2.98
N ALA A 138 -14.74 -2.59 -2.80
CA ALA A 138 -15.34 -3.89 -3.12
C ALA A 138 -15.27 -4.20 -4.63
N VAL A 139 -15.62 -3.24 -5.48
CA VAL A 139 -15.54 -3.39 -6.93
C VAL A 139 -14.09 -3.60 -7.38
N SER A 140 -13.16 -2.77 -6.89
CA SER A 140 -11.74 -2.88 -7.21
C SER A 140 -11.16 -4.22 -6.75
N GLY A 141 -11.52 -4.67 -5.54
CA GLY A 141 -11.12 -5.96 -5.00
C GLY A 141 -11.65 -7.13 -5.83
N TYR A 142 -12.90 -7.06 -6.26
CA TYR A 142 -13.47 -8.06 -7.16
C TYR A 142 -12.73 -8.12 -8.51
N MET A 143 -12.51 -6.97 -9.14
CA MET A 143 -11.77 -6.88 -10.41
C MET A 143 -10.34 -7.42 -10.26
N MET A 144 -9.69 -7.11 -9.14
CA MET A 144 -8.36 -7.62 -8.81
C MET A 144 -8.35 -9.15 -8.68
N LEU A 145 -9.30 -9.73 -7.95
CA LEU A 145 -9.43 -11.19 -7.81
C LEU A 145 -9.67 -11.89 -9.15
N VAL A 146 -10.54 -11.33 -10.00
CA VAL A 146 -10.79 -11.87 -11.36
C VAL A 146 -9.50 -11.82 -12.18
N SER A 147 -8.75 -10.73 -12.10
CA SER A 147 -7.49 -10.55 -12.82
C SER A 147 -6.41 -11.52 -12.34
N LEU A 148 -6.29 -11.74 -11.03
CA LEU A 148 -5.34 -12.71 -10.46
C LEU A 148 -5.68 -14.16 -10.86
N ARG A 149 -6.96 -14.50 -10.95
CA ARG A 149 -7.38 -15.82 -11.45
C ARG A 149 -6.94 -16.05 -12.91
N ARG A 150 -7.01 -15.01 -13.75
CA ARG A 150 -6.50 -15.08 -15.14
C ARG A 150 -4.99 -15.28 -15.16
N LEU A 151 -4.23 -14.50 -14.39
CA LEU A 151 -2.77 -14.67 -14.28
C LEU A 151 -2.38 -16.08 -13.84
N LYS A 152 -3.09 -16.64 -12.86
CA LYS A 152 -2.86 -18.02 -12.39
C LYS A 152 -3.11 -19.05 -13.48
N ALA A 153 -4.14 -18.85 -14.32
CA ALA A 153 -4.43 -19.73 -15.44
C ALA A 153 -3.33 -19.63 -16.54
N GLU A 154 -2.86 -18.43 -16.82
CA GLU A 154 -1.76 -18.19 -17.78
C GLU A 154 -0.45 -18.85 -17.31
N GLU A 155 -0.10 -18.73 -16.03
CA GLU A 155 1.08 -19.40 -15.46
C GLU A 155 1.01 -20.93 -15.59
N LYS A 156 -0.18 -21.50 -15.28
CA LYS A 156 -0.40 -22.94 -15.42
C LYS A 156 -0.20 -23.42 -16.85
N ASN A 157 -0.69 -22.65 -17.82
CA ASN A 157 -0.57 -23.01 -19.25
C ASN A 157 0.88 -22.90 -19.74
N ARG A 158 1.66 -21.92 -19.25
CA ARG A 158 3.08 -21.77 -19.60
C ARG A 158 3.95 -22.88 -18.98
N GLY A 159 3.60 -23.38 -17.81
CA GLY A 159 4.33 -24.47 -17.17
C GLY A 159 4.01 -25.86 -17.73
N ALA A 160 2.99 -25.98 -18.60
CA ALA A 160 2.58 -27.22 -19.25
C ALA A 160 3.10 -27.33 -20.70
N ALA A 161 3.71 -26.25 -21.23
CA ALA A 161 4.34 -26.19 -22.55
C ALA A 161 5.85 -26.34 -22.46
#